data_59591592a682919cc373f2e9fff3aa55
#
_entry.id   59591592a682919cc373f2e9fff3aa55
#
_cell.length_a   1.000
_cell.length_b   1.000
_cell.length_c   1.000
_cell.angle_alpha   90.00
_cell.angle_beta   90.00
_cell.angle_gamma   90.00
#
_symmetry.space_group_name_H-M   'P 1'
#
loop_
_entity.id
_entity.type
_entity.pdbx_description
1 polymer ?
#
loop_
_entity_poly.entity_id
_entity_poly.type
_entity_poly.pdbx_seq_one_letter_code
_entity_poly.pdbx_strand_id
1 'polypeptide(L)'
;MNKYLSTAKIWLIVCLFNAIFSAYVSAEITVDGRLDETEWKQAQRFENFVETSPFSLKETTHPTEVLVLTDEKGIYFGFINEQPWDTRYRRKQERDAMWADSDRNFISIDFDGKANMGYFFGVNLGGSMSDGSISGESQMDRDWDGDWEAKTSESETHWYSEFFLPWTVVPMMSGQESKRNIGVYFSRQMMQEGKVVGFPGINYERKKFLSLFHQVTVDQYESTKFVTFPYAVSSYDNLQDSAEYQAGLDLFWALGNGRELNMTVNPDFGQVESDEVVINFSPVE
;
A
#
# COMPACT_ATOMS: atom_id res chain seq x y z
N MET A 1 -4.29 -65.88 -2.66
CA MET A 1 -5.45 -65.03 -2.77
C MET A 1 -5.39 -63.84 -1.78
N ASN A 2 -4.25 -63.13 -1.67
CA ASN A 2 -4.05 -62.06 -0.67
C ASN A 2 -3.19 -60.87 -1.17
N LYS A 3 -3.07 -60.64 -2.49
CA LYS A 3 -2.32 -59.52 -3.04
C LYS A 3 -3.23 -58.36 -3.57
N TYR A 4 -4.50 -58.54 -3.73
CA TYR A 4 -5.42 -57.54 -4.29
C TYR A 4 -6.12 -56.68 -3.24
N LEU A 5 -6.06 -57.02 -1.95
CA LEU A 5 -6.67 -56.25 -0.87
C LEU A 5 -5.78 -55.09 -0.36
N SER A 6 -4.51 -55.03 -0.76
CA SER A 6 -3.55 -53.98 -0.35
C SER A 6 -3.66 -52.71 -1.23
N THR A 7 -3.89 -52.89 -2.54
CA THR A 7 -3.94 -51.77 -3.48
C THR A 7 -5.26 -50.96 -3.37
N ALA A 8 -6.38 -51.62 -3.10
CA ALA A 8 -7.67 -50.94 -2.93
C ALA A 8 -7.71 -50.03 -1.68
N LYS A 9 -7.04 -50.43 -0.59
CA LYS A 9 -6.96 -49.59 0.63
C LYS A 9 -6.05 -48.36 0.44
N ILE A 10 -4.97 -48.48 -0.34
CA ILE A 10 -4.09 -47.34 -0.65
C ILE A 10 -4.82 -46.31 -1.54
N TRP A 11 -5.56 -46.76 -2.53
CA TRP A 11 -6.37 -45.89 -3.39
C TRP A 11 -7.49 -45.16 -2.62
N LEU A 12 -8.10 -45.82 -1.66
CA LEU A 12 -9.14 -45.20 -0.82
C LEU A 12 -8.57 -44.13 0.11
N ILE A 13 -7.35 -44.33 0.64
CA ILE A 13 -6.68 -43.34 1.49
C ILE A 13 -6.20 -42.13 0.67
N VAL A 14 -5.69 -42.33 -0.55
CA VAL A 14 -5.29 -41.24 -1.45
C VAL A 14 -6.50 -40.43 -1.93
N CYS A 15 -7.64 -41.08 -2.22
CA CYS A 15 -8.89 -40.37 -2.56
C CYS A 15 -9.50 -39.62 -1.37
N LEU A 16 -9.39 -40.14 -0.14
CA LEU A 16 -9.83 -39.42 1.07
C LEU A 16 -8.91 -38.25 1.42
N PHE A 17 -7.62 -38.34 1.15
CA PHE A 17 -6.69 -37.22 1.37
C PHE A 17 -6.90 -36.08 0.36
N ASN A 18 -7.27 -36.39 -0.89
CA ASN A 18 -7.64 -35.37 -1.89
C ASN A 18 -9.02 -34.74 -1.64
N ALA A 19 -9.94 -35.44 -0.97
CA ALA A 19 -11.25 -34.91 -0.65
C ALA A 19 -11.25 -33.94 0.56
N ILE A 20 -10.23 -34.00 1.41
CA ILE A 20 -10.08 -33.11 2.58
C ILE A 20 -9.34 -31.81 2.21
N PHE A 21 -8.62 -31.79 1.08
CA PHE A 21 -7.92 -30.60 0.60
C PHE A 21 -8.76 -29.70 -0.34
N SER A 22 -10.04 -30.02 -0.53
CA SER A 22 -10.96 -29.28 -1.41
C SER A 22 -11.95 -28.40 -0.67
N ALA A 23 -11.55 -27.70 0.38
CA ALA A 23 -12.44 -26.71 0.96
C ALA A 23 -11.66 -25.70 1.80
N TYR A 24 -11.16 -24.71 1.18
CA TYR A 24 -11.06 -23.31 1.61
C TYR A 24 -10.32 -22.57 0.50
N VAL A 25 -10.95 -22.48 -0.67
CA VAL A 25 -10.67 -21.36 -1.55
C VAL A 25 -11.45 -20.23 -0.90
N SER A 26 -10.85 -19.55 0.06
CA SER A 26 -11.20 -18.18 0.36
C SER A 26 -11.00 -17.45 -0.95
N ALA A 27 -12.04 -16.87 -1.52
CA ALA A 27 -11.87 -16.04 -2.70
C ALA A 27 -10.94 -14.91 -2.26
N GLU A 28 -9.83 -14.80 -2.94
CA GLU A 28 -8.83 -13.77 -2.68
C GLU A 28 -9.30 -12.49 -3.35
N ILE A 29 -9.27 -11.36 -2.64
CA ILE A 29 -9.54 -10.07 -3.26
C ILE A 29 -8.47 -9.80 -4.30
N THR A 30 -8.90 -9.48 -5.51
CA THR A 30 -8.04 -9.13 -6.63
C THR A 30 -8.14 -7.63 -6.87
N VAL A 31 -7.07 -6.89 -6.70
CA VAL A 31 -7.06 -5.43 -6.92
C VAL A 31 -7.22 -5.12 -8.40
N ASP A 32 -8.45 -5.03 -8.87
CA ASP A 32 -8.78 -4.71 -10.25
C ASP A 32 -9.63 -3.43 -10.41
N GLY A 33 -9.99 -2.82 -9.27
CA GLY A 33 -10.81 -1.61 -9.18
C GLY A 33 -12.31 -1.90 -9.13
N ARG A 34 -12.71 -3.15 -8.95
CA ARG A 34 -14.10 -3.57 -8.78
C ARG A 34 -14.28 -4.07 -7.37
N LEU A 35 -15.45 -3.86 -6.82
CA LEU A 35 -15.79 -4.29 -5.46
C LEU A 35 -16.86 -5.35 -5.53
N ASP A 36 -16.67 -6.36 -6.39
CA ASP A 36 -17.68 -7.40 -6.68
C ASP A 36 -17.39 -8.74 -6.00
N GLU A 37 -16.24 -8.90 -5.33
CA GLU A 37 -15.94 -10.06 -4.53
C GLU A 37 -16.85 -10.16 -3.29
N THR A 38 -17.13 -11.42 -2.90
CA THR A 38 -18.06 -11.69 -1.78
C THR A 38 -17.54 -11.21 -0.43
N GLU A 39 -16.24 -11.07 -0.30
CA GLU A 39 -15.50 -10.63 0.88
C GLU A 39 -15.87 -9.20 1.27
N TRP A 40 -16.11 -8.32 0.31
CA TRP A 40 -16.52 -6.93 0.55
C TRP A 40 -17.85 -6.81 1.34
N LYS A 41 -18.67 -7.87 1.36
CA LYS A 41 -19.89 -7.89 2.19
C LYS A 41 -19.61 -7.90 3.69
N GLN A 42 -18.41 -8.29 4.11
CA GLN A 42 -17.96 -8.33 5.50
C GLN A 42 -17.15 -7.09 5.90
N ALA A 43 -16.87 -6.21 4.95
CA ALA A 43 -16.08 -5.01 5.18
C ALA A 43 -16.74 -4.05 6.16
N GLN A 44 -15.94 -3.37 6.97
CA GLN A 44 -16.39 -2.20 7.72
C GLN A 44 -16.72 -1.08 6.75
N ARG A 45 -17.84 -0.37 7.00
CA ARG A 45 -18.34 0.69 6.13
C ARG A 45 -18.20 2.04 6.77
N PHE A 46 -17.74 3.01 5.99
CA PHE A 46 -17.57 4.41 6.39
C PHE A 46 -18.31 5.29 5.39
N GLU A 47 -19.24 6.04 5.92
CA GLU A 47 -20.14 6.93 5.19
C GLU A 47 -20.10 8.32 5.85
N ASN A 48 -21.00 9.24 5.45
CA ASN A 48 -21.14 10.56 6.02
C ASN A 48 -19.89 11.44 5.80
N PHE A 49 -19.37 11.41 4.59
CA PHE A 49 -18.34 12.32 4.14
C PHE A 49 -18.86 13.75 4.09
N VAL A 50 -18.07 14.69 4.56
CA VAL A 50 -18.40 16.11 4.59
C VAL A 50 -17.34 16.94 3.86
N GLU A 51 -17.70 18.16 3.41
CA GLU A 51 -16.77 19.07 2.76
C GLU A 51 -15.67 19.50 3.74
N THR A 52 -14.42 19.14 3.41
CA THR A 52 -13.22 19.46 4.20
C THR A 52 -12.30 20.49 3.52
N SER A 53 -12.48 20.73 2.22
CA SER A 53 -11.86 21.85 1.50
C SER A 53 -12.80 22.30 0.38
N PRO A 54 -13.29 23.57 0.39
CA PRO A 54 -13.19 24.51 1.52
C PRO A 54 -13.83 23.93 2.79
N PHE A 55 -13.30 24.29 3.95
CA PHE A 55 -13.73 23.70 5.23
C PHE A 55 -15.09 24.24 5.66
N SER A 56 -16.15 23.55 5.26
CA SER A 56 -17.55 23.92 5.56
C SER A 56 -18.27 22.90 6.44
N LEU A 57 -17.82 21.64 6.44
CA LEU A 57 -18.46 20.48 7.07
C LEU A 57 -19.90 20.23 6.57
N LYS A 58 -20.26 20.75 5.41
CA LYS A 58 -21.55 20.46 4.78
C LYS A 58 -21.55 19.06 4.18
N GLU A 59 -22.72 18.46 4.13
CA GLU A 59 -22.93 17.21 3.41
C GLU A 59 -22.64 17.41 1.92
N THR A 60 -22.09 16.38 1.30
CA THR A 60 -21.83 16.38 -0.14
C THR A 60 -23.07 16.01 -0.94
N THR A 61 -23.19 16.56 -2.14
CA THR A 61 -24.22 16.18 -3.11
C THR A 61 -23.89 14.86 -3.81
N HIS A 62 -22.66 14.42 -3.74
CA HIS A 62 -22.17 13.18 -4.33
C HIS A 62 -21.61 12.26 -3.22
N PRO A 63 -22.41 11.31 -2.72
CA PRO A 63 -22.02 10.41 -1.66
C PRO A 63 -20.71 9.64 -1.98
N THR A 64 -19.97 9.40 -0.94
CA THR A 64 -18.80 8.52 -0.95
C THR A 64 -18.95 7.51 0.17
N GLU A 65 -18.70 6.26 -0.13
CA GLU A 65 -18.62 5.16 0.83
C GLU A 65 -17.23 4.55 0.76
N VAL A 66 -16.68 4.17 1.91
CA VAL A 66 -15.42 3.42 1.98
C VAL A 66 -15.65 2.11 2.72
N LEU A 67 -15.18 1.05 2.13
CA LEU A 67 -15.14 -0.30 2.66
C LEU A 67 -13.74 -0.60 3.14
N VAL A 68 -13.60 -1.15 4.35
CA VAL A 68 -12.30 -1.56 4.91
C VAL A 68 -12.36 -3.04 5.29
N LEU A 69 -11.42 -3.81 4.78
CA LEU A 69 -11.27 -5.22 5.05
C LEU A 69 -9.81 -5.54 5.35
N THR A 70 -9.57 -6.52 6.22
CA THR A 70 -8.20 -6.98 6.53
C THR A 70 -8.12 -8.50 6.45
N ASP A 71 -6.98 -8.99 6.00
CA ASP A 71 -6.61 -10.40 6.02
C ASP A 71 -5.13 -10.57 6.45
N GLU A 72 -4.61 -11.78 6.35
CA GLU A 72 -3.22 -12.08 6.69
C GLU A 72 -2.19 -11.35 5.81
N LYS A 73 -2.58 -10.89 4.62
CA LYS A 73 -1.71 -10.21 3.67
C LYS A 73 -1.62 -8.71 3.90
N GLY A 74 -2.74 -8.07 4.25
CA GLY A 74 -2.78 -6.62 4.40
C GLY A 74 -4.16 -6.04 4.68
N ILE A 75 -4.29 -4.76 4.37
CA ILE A 75 -5.51 -3.99 4.50
C ILE A 75 -5.99 -3.63 3.09
N TYR A 76 -7.26 -3.88 2.82
CA TYR A 76 -7.94 -3.52 1.58
C TYR A 76 -8.90 -2.37 1.84
N PHE A 77 -8.92 -1.41 0.92
CA PHE A 77 -9.88 -0.30 0.95
C PHE A 77 -10.58 -0.21 -0.39
N GLY A 78 -11.91 -0.15 -0.36
CA GLY A 78 -12.74 0.04 -1.53
C GLY A 78 -13.51 1.35 -1.43
N PHE A 79 -13.34 2.27 -2.38
CA PHE A 79 -14.13 3.49 -2.47
C PHE A 79 -15.24 3.32 -3.50
N ILE A 80 -16.44 3.71 -3.11
CA ILE A 80 -17.62 3.82 -3.97
C ILE A 80 -17.96 5.30 -4.05
N ASN A 81 -17.77 5.90 -5.21
CA ASN A 81 -17.94 7.33 -5.42
C ASN A 81 -19.11 7.57 -6.38
N GLU A 82 -20.25 8.04 -5.87
CA GLU A 82 -21.32 8.49 -6.74
C GLU A 82 -20.91 9.78 -7.45
N GLN A 83 -20.96 9.77 -8.79
CA GLN A 83 -20.65 10.93 -9.61
C GLN A 83 -21.10 10.66 -11.05
N PRO A 84 -21.88 11.57 -11.68
CA PRO A 84 -22.24 11.47 -13.08
C PRO A 84 -20.99 11.41 -13.99
N TRP A 85 -21.08 10.64 -15.06
CA TRP A 85 -19.97 10.40 -15.98
C TRP A 85 -19.36 11.69 -16.58
N ASP A 86 -20.21 12.65 -16.93
CA ASP A 86 -19.84 13.90 -17.59
C ASP A 86 -19.20 14.93 -16.66
N THR A 87 -19.25 14.69 -15.35
CA THR A 87 -18.64 15.55 -14.33
C THR A 87 -17.26 15.09 -13.88
N ARG A 88 -16.78 13.97 -14.40
CA ARG A 88 -15.53 13.32 -13.96
C ARG A 88 -14.33 13.83 -14.74
N TYR A 89 -13.26 14.08 -14.01
CA TYR A 89 -11.94 14.40 -14.55
C TYR A 89 -11.02 13.19 -14.49
N ARG A 90 -10.62 12.68 -15.66
CA ARG A 90 -9.75 11.51 -15.83
C ARG A 90 -8.48 11.92 -16.50
N ARG A 91 -7.39 11.95 -15.80
CA ARG A 91 -6.09 12.19 -16.42
C ARG A 91 -5.07 11.22 -15.84
N LYS A 92 -4.47 10.41 -16.72
CA LYS A 92 -3.32 9.61 -16.36
C LYS A 92 -2.09 10.52 -16.31
N GLN A 93 -1.28 10.37 -15.25
CA GLN A 93 -0.07 11.13 -15.01
C GLN A 93 1.03 10.20 -14.52
N GLU A 94 2.21 10.76 -14.35
CA GLU A 94 3.31 10.05 -13.68
C GLU A 94 2.96 9.80 -12.21
N ARG A 95 3.64 8.82 -11.58
CA ARG A 95 3.54 8.58 -10.14
C ARG A 95 3.90 9.87 -9.40
N ASP A 96 3.28 10.10 -8.26
CA ASP A 96 3.47 11.25 -7.37
C ASP A 96 3.11 12.64 -7.92
N ALA A 97 2.51 12.70 -9.09
CA ALA A 97 1.92 13.91 -9.64
C ALA A 97 0.65 14.32 -8.85
N MET A 98 0.80 14.79 -7.63
CA MET A 98 -0.32 15.08 -6.71
C MET A 98 -1.27 16.18 -7.19
N TRP A 99 -0.80 17.10 -8.02
CA TRP A 99 -1.59 18.26 -8.48
C TRP A 99 -2.27 18.03 -9.83
N ALA A 100 -2.53 16.77 -10.13
CA ALA A 100 -3.24 16.37 -11.31
C ALA A 100 -4.66 16.92 -11.38
N ASP A 101 -5.06 17.42 -12.54
CA ASP A 101 -6.46 17.72 -12.85
C ASP A 101 -7.23 16.40 -13.05
N SER A 102 -7.42 15.65 -12.00
CA SER A 102 -8.12 14.36 -12.01
C SER A 102 -8.81 14.13 -10.67
N ASP A 103 -10.03 13.59 -10.71
CA ASP A 103 -10.69 13.12 -9.50
C ASP A 103 -9.86 12.05 -8.83
N ARG A 104 -9.83 12.01 -7.51
CA ARG A 104 -8.96 11.09 -6.76
C ARG A 104 -9.49 10.74 -5.39
N ASN A 105 -9.08 9.58 -4.90
CA ASN A 105 -9.24 9.15 -3.52
C ASN A 105 -7.89 9.13 -2.81
N PHE A 106 -7.92 9.47 -1.52
CA PHE A 106 -6.79 9.32 -0.61
C PHE A 106 -7.19 8.58 0.65
N ILE A 107 -6.28 7.76 1.11
CA ILE A 107 -6.26 7.16 2.44
C ILE A 107 -5.09 7.79 3.18
N SER A 108 -5.32 8.33 4.37
CA SER A 108 -4.24 8.62 5.30
C SER A 108 -4.39 7.68 6.49
N ILE A 109 -3.30 7.02 6.88
CA ILE A 109 -3.32 5.99 7.91
C ILE A 109 -2.16 6.16 8.89
N ASP A 110 -2.47 6.06 10.16
CA ASP A 110 -1.53 5.90 11.26
C ASP A 110 -1.61 4.45 11.73
N PHE A 111 -0.64 3.63 11.34
CA PHE A 111 -0.64 2.19 11.61
C PHE A 111 -0.49 1.83 13.10
N ASP A 112 -0.02 2.75 13.93
CA ASP A 112 0.15 2.54 15.36
C ASP A 112 -0.94 3.22 16.20
N GLY A 113 -1.78 4.05 15.61
CA GLY A 113 -2.86 4.78 16.27
C GLY A 113 -2.40 5.77 17.35
N LYS A 114 -1.14 6.21 17.31
CA LYS A 114 -0.50 7.06 18.32
C LYS A 114 -0.29 8.51 17.87
N ALA A 115 -0.66 8.83 16.64
CA ALA A 115 -0.47 10.13 16.01
C ALA A 115 1.01 10.61 15.96
N ASN A 116 1.95 9.68 15.93
CA ASN A 116 3.38 10.01 15.80
C ASN A 116 3.81 10.14 14.34
N MET A 117 3.38 9.19 13.52
CA MET A 117 3.65 9.15 12.10
C MET A 117 2.47 8.53 11.36
N GLY A 118 2.11 9.13 10.25
CA GLY A 118 1.12 8.60 9.33
C GLY A 118 1.69 8.47 7.92
N TYR A 119 0.91 7.84 7.06
CA TYR A 119 1.23 7.68 5.65
C TYR A 119 -0.02 8.00 4.84
N PHE A 120 0.17 8.52 3.64
CA PHE A 120 -0.94 8.72 2.73
C PHE A 120 -0.73 7.94 1.44
N PHE A 121 -1.81 7.46 0.88
CA PHE A 121 -1.88 6.69 -0.35
C PHE A 121 -3.01 7.25 -1.20
N GLY A 122 -2.72 7.60 -2.42
CA GLY A 122 -3.69 8.22 -3.32
C GLY A 122 -3.73 7.53 -4.68
N VAL A 123 -4.91 7.38 -5.22
CA VAL A 123 -5.10 7.01 -6.62
C VAL A 123 -6.06 7.97 -7.29
N ASN A 124 -5.71 8.45 -8.47
CA ASN A 124 -6.61 9.24 -9.28
C ASN A 124 -7.44 8.36 -10.23
N LEU A 125 -8.52 8.93 -10.74
CA LEU A 125 -9.43 8.22 -11.65
C LEU A 125 -8.73 7.73 -12.94
N GLY A 126 -7.63 8.35 -13.34
CA GLY A 126 -6.77 7.90 -14.45
C GLY A 126 -5.83 6.74 -14.09
N GLY A 127 -5.84 6.27 -12.82
CA GLY A 127 -5.02 5.16 -12.33
C GLY A 127 -3.60 5.56 -11.93
N SER A 128 -3.30 6.86 -11.79
CA SER A 128 -1.98 7.29 -11.29
C SER A 128 -1.97 7.26 -9.77
N MET A 129 -0.90 6.71 -9.21
CA MET A 129 -0.70 6.51 -7.78
C MET A 129 0.20 7.61 -7.21
N SER A 130 0.03 7.93 -5.94
CA SER A 130 0.89 8.84 -5.17
C SER A 130 0.88 8.44 -3.70
N ASP A 131 2.01 8.54 -3.04
CA ASP A 131 2.16 8.21 -1.64
C ASP A 131 3.14 9.14 -0.93
N GLY A 132 3.32 8.93 0.36
CA GLY A 132 4.24 9.68 1.19
C GLY A 132 3.97 9.48 2.68
N SER A 133 4.75 10.14 3.51
CA SER A 133 4.61 10.11 4.96
C SER A 133 4.06 11.41 5.52
N ILE A 134 3.53 11.34 6.75
CA ILE A 134 2.98 12.47 7.50
C ILE A 134 3.63 12.49 8.88
N SER A 135 4.27 13.59 9.23
CA SER A 135 4.88 13.78 10.54
C SER A 135 4.41 15.09 11.20
N GLY A 136 4.65 15.27 12.50
CA GLY A 136 4.35 16.51 13.20
C GLY A 136 2.92 17.01 12.97
N GLU A 137 1.94 16.11 13.00
CA GLU A 137 0.52 16.31 12.74
C GLU A 137 0.16 16.42 11.24
N SER A 138 0.80 17.29 10.44
CA SER A 138 0.36 17.58 9.06
C SER A 138 1.50 17.86 8.09
N GLN A 139 2.74 17.62 8.48
CA GLN A 139 3.89 17.78 7.58
C GLN A 139 3.99 16.58 6.65
N MET A 140 3.70 16.79 5.38
CA MET A 140 3.75 15.75 4.34
C MET A 140 5.13 15.72 3.70
N ASP A 141 5.70 14.52 3.64
CA ASP A 141 6.91 14.20 2.90
C ASP A 141 6.56 13.23 1.78
N ARG A 142 6.96 13.54 0.55
CA ARG A 142 6.64 12.79 -0.67
C ARG A 142 7.81 11.98 -1.20
N ASP A 143 8.94 12.05 -0.53
CA ASP A 143 10.13 11.29 -0.92
C ASP A 143 10.04 9.82 -0.44
N TRP A 144 9.03 9.54 0.41
CA TRP A 144 8.75 8.18 0.85
C TRP A 144 7.91 7.42 -0.16
N ASP A 145 8.38 6.27 -0.59
CA ASP A 145 7.74 5.34 -1.52
C ASP A 145 7.40 4.01 -0.81
N GLY A 146 6.16 3.57 -0.92
CA GLY A 146 5.67 2.28 -0.43
C GLY A 146 5.45 1.25 -1.54
N ASP A 147 5.50 -0.01 -1.16
CA ASP A 147 5.13 -1.14 -2.02
C ASP A 147 3.65 -1.48 -1.78
N TRP A 148 2.75 -0.97 -2.61
CA TRP A 148 1.30 -1.10 -2.49
C TRP A 148 0.64 -1.06 -3.87
N GLU A 149 -0.64 -1.44 -3.93
CA GLU A 149 -1.38 -1.51 -5.18
C GLU A 149 -2.68 -0.72 -5.11
N ALA A 150 -3.09 -0.14 -6.25
CA ALA A 150 -4.42 0.40 -6.43
C ALA A 150 -4.87 0.32 -7.88
N LYS A 151 -6.18 0.19 -8.06
CA LYS A 151 -6.85 0.23 -9.37
C LYS A 151 -8.14 1.02 -9.27
N THR A 152 -8.59 1.50 -10.43
CA THR A 152 -9.85 2.25 -10.56
C THR A 152 -10.71 1.66 -11.66
N SER A 153 -12.02 1.74 -11.48
CA SER A 153 -13.00 1.40 -12.51
C SER A 153 -14.17 2.37 -12.49
N GLU A 154 -14.99 2.33 -13.53
CA GLU A 154 -16.09 3.27 -13.71
C GLU A 154 -17.36 2.56 -14.19
N SER A 155 -18.51 3.08 -13.75
CA SER A 155 -19.85 2.82 -14.31
C SER A 155 -20.48 4.15 -14.73
N GLU A 156 -21.71 4.15 -15.23
CA GLU A 156 -22.41 5.39 -15.63
C GLU A 156 -22.59 6.38 -14.47
N THR A 157 -22.87 5.88 -13.28
CA THR A 157 -23.24 6.68 -12.12
C THR A 157 -22.18 6.73 -11.04
N HIS A 158 -21.23 5.82 -11.04
CA HIS A 158 -20.19 5.70 -10.00
C HIS A 158 -18.83 5.48 -10.62
N TRP A 159 -17.81 5.82 -9.86
CA TRP A 159 -16.47 5.30 -10.06
C TRP A 159 -15.95 4.70 -8.76
N TYR A 160 -15.01 3.77 -8.90
CA TYR A 160 -14.51 2.96 -7.81
C TYR A 160 -13.00 3.07 -7.76
N SER A 161 -12.44 2.97 -6.58
CA SER A 161 -11.02 2.71 -6.42
C SER A 161 -10.82 1.63 -5.35
N GLU A 162 -9.89 0.76 -5.63
CA GLU A 162 -9.52 -0.35 -4.78
C GLU A 162 -8.04 -0.24 -4.45
N PHE A 163 -7.71 -0.38 -3.16
CA PHE A 163 -6.34 -0.28 -2.65
C PHE A 163 -6.01 -1.53 -1.87
N PHE A 164 -4.77 -1.96 -1.97
CA PHE A 164 -4.19 -2.98 -1.12
C PHE A 164 -2.89 -2.46 -0.50
N LEU A 165 -2.85 -2.42 0.82
CA LEU A 165 -1.68 -2.08 1.60
C LEU A 165 -1.19 -3.34 2.34
N PRO A 166 -0.10 -3.98 1.90
CA PRO A 166 0.43 -5.14 2.60
C PRO A 166 0.91 -4.75 4.01
N TRP A 167 0.83 -5.67 4.97
CA TRP A 167 1.34 -5.41 6.33
C TRP A 167 2.83 -5.08 6.38
N THR A 168 3.53 -5.29 5.26
CA THR A 168 4.96 -4.95 5.09
C THR A 168 5.20 -3.58 4.48
N VAL A 169 4.14 -2.80 4.19
CA VAL A 169 4.25 -1.49 3.54
C VAL A 169 5.03 -0.50 4.39
N VAL A 170 4.94 -0.61 5.71
CA VAL A 170 5.76 0.12 6.68
C VAL A 170 6.26 -0.82 7.77
N PRO A 171 7.40 -0.54 8.42
CA PRO A 171 7.80 -1.25 9.61
C PRO A 171 6.76 -1.06 10.72
N MET A 172 6.14 -2.14 11.17
CA MET A 172 5.14 -2.11 12.23
C MET A 172 5.67 -2.85 13.45
N MET A 173 5.46 -2.28 14.63
CA MET A 173 5.76 -2.98 15.87
C MET A 173 4.73 -4.08 16.09
N SER A 174 5.18 -5.31 16.29
CA SER A 174 4.30 -6.40 16.72
C SER A 174 3.90 -6.15 18.17
N GLY A 175 2.59 -6.20 18.45
CA GLY A 175 2.06 -6.23 19.81
C GLY A 175 1.89 -7.66 20.30
N GLN A 176 1.70 -7.81 21.61
CA GLN A 176 1.30 -9.10 22.20
C GLN A 176 -0.21 -9.38 22.04
N GLU A 177 -0.94 -8.42 21.53
CA GLU A 177 -2.39 -8.48 21.35
C GLU A 177 -2.73 -8.98 19.95
N SER A 178 -3.86 -9.68 19.83
CA SER A 178 -4.37 -10.17 18.54
C SER A 178 -5.02 -9.07 17.69
N LYS A 179 -5.15 -7.85 18.24
CA LYS A 179 -5.77 -6.70 17.59
C LYS A 179 -4.92 -5.45 17.73
N ARG A 180 -5.06 -4.57 16.74
CA ARG A 180 -4.37 -3.29 16.64
C ARG A 180 -5.38 -2.18 16.40
N ASN A 181 -5.16 -1.02 17.02
CA ASN A 181 -5.86 0.20 16.66
C ASN A 181 -5.03 0.99 15.66
N ILE A 182 -5.65 1.34 14.55
CA ILE A 182 -5.08 2.21 13.52
C ILE A 182 -5.91 3.47 13.42
N GLY A 183 -5.26 4.62 13.15
CA GLY A 183 -5.96 5.84 12.82
C GLY A 183 -6.17 5.95 11.31
N VAL A 184 -7.37 6.35 10.85
CA VAL A 184 -7.66 6.51 9.42
C VAL A 184 -8.33 7.84 9.12
N TYR A 185 -8.00 8.39 7.96
CA TYR A 185 -8.70 9.49 7.32
C TYR A 185 -8.86 9.18 5.84
N PHE A 186 -10.08 9.29 5.34
CA PHE A 186 -10.42 9.07 3.94
C PHE A 186 -10.81 10.39 3.31
N SER A 187 -10.37 10.63 2.08
CA SER A 187 -10.82 11.80 1.34
C SER A 187 -11.00 11.52 -0.15
N ARG A 188 -11.88 12.30 -0.73
CA ARG A 188 -12.14 12.33 -2.16
C ARG A 188 -12.04 13.76 -2.65
N GLN A 189 -11.26 14.00 -3.69
CA GLN A 189 -11.21 15.26 -4.41
C GLN A 189 -12.09 15.18 -5.66
N MET A 190 -12.97 16.15 -5.79
CA MET A 190 -13.84 16.36 -6.96
C MET A 190 -13.36 17.60 -7.70
N MET A 191 -12.69 17.40 -8.83
CA MET A 191 -12.01 18.49 -9.55
C MET A 191 -12.97 19.49 -10.16
N GLN A 192 -14.08 19.03 -10.74
CA GLN A 192 -15.06 19.93 -11.33
C GLN A 192 -15.68 20.89 -10.32
N GLU A 193 -15.87 20.43 -9.09
CA GLU A 193 -16.46 21.24 -8.02
C GLU A 193 -15.40 22.05 -7.25
N GLY A 194 -14.12 21.74 -7.44
CA GLY A 194 -13.03 22.33 -6.65
C GLY A 194 -13.13 21.99 -5.16
N LYS A 195 -13.65 20.80 -4.83
CA LYS A 195 -13.94 20.39 -3.46
C LYS A 195 -13.19 19.15 -3.05
N VAL A 196 -12.91 19.06 -1.76
CA VAL A 196 -12.50 17.81 -1.08
C VAL A 196 -13.54 17.48 -0.03
N VAL A 197 -14.02 16.24 -0.06
CA VAL A 197 -14.83 15.67 1.02
C VAL A 197 -14.01 14.63 1.78
N GLY A 198 -14.27 14.48 3.08
CA GLY A 198 -13.49 13.57 3.91
C GLY A 198 -14.26 13.01 5.10
N PHE A 199 -13.75 11.89 5.60
CA PHE A 199 -14.17 11.24 6.84
C PHE A 199 -12.94 10.84 7.67
N PRO A 200 -12.89 11.21 8.97
CA PRO A 200 -13.77 12.15 9.66
C PRO A 200 -13.68 13.58 9.07
N GLY A 201 -14.57 14.47 9.45
CA GLY A 201 -14.61 15.86 8.96
C GLY A 201 -13.47 16.72 9.49
N ILE A 202 -12.26 16.44 9.06
CA ILE A 202 -11.01 17.15 9.43
C ILE A 202 -10.29 17.65 8.18
N ASN A 203 -9.32 18.54 8.37
CA ASN A 203 -8.54 19.10 7.27
C ASN A 203 -7.06 19.14 7.66
N TYR A 204 -6.18 18.72 6.75
CA TYR A 204 -4.73 18.72 6.93
C TYR A 204 -4.09 20.12 7.08
N GLU A 205 -4.79 21.18 6.68
CA GLU A 205 -4.34 22.56 6.89
C GLU A 205 -4.43 23.02 8.35
N ARG A 206 -5.08 22.23 9.21
CA ARG A 206 -5.20 22.54 10.63
C ARG A 206 -3.98 22.04 11.42
N LYS A 207 -3.75 22.69 12.57
CA LYS A 207 -2.64 22.33 13.49
C LYS A 207 -2.69 20.89 14.01
N LYS A 208 -3.88 20.30 14.04
CA LYS A 208 -4.10 18.92 14.43
C LYS A 208 -4.76 18.19 13.27
N PHE A 209 -4.11 17.13 12.81
CA PHE A 209 -4.62 16.29 11.72
C PHE A 209 -4.48 14.81 12.09
N LEU A 210 -3.25 14.29 12.26
CA LEU A 210 -3.01 12.89 12.65
C LEU A 210 -3.75 12.49 13.94
N SER A 211 -3.67 13.35 14.96
CA SER A 211 -4.32 13.08 16.27
C SER A 211 -5.85 13.06 16.22
N LEU A 212 -6.45 13.48 15.10
CA LEU A 212 -7.89 13.49 14.87
C LEU A 212 -8.37 12.37 13.95
N PHE A 213 -7.50 11.46 13.53
CA PHE A 213 -7.88 10.32 12.71
C PHE A 213 -8.89 9.44 13.46
N HIS A 214 -9.82 8.89 12.71
CA HIS A 214 -10.79 7.95 13.25
C HIS A 214 -10.10 6.65 13.62
N GLN A 215 -10.32 6.16 14.84
CA GLN A 215 -9.69 4.93 15.31
C GLN A 215 -10.49 3.71 14.85
N VAL A 216 -9.82 2.79 14.19
CA VAL A 216 -10.36 1.52 13.71
C VAL A 216 -9.57 0.39 14.35
N THR A 217 -10.28 -0.60 14.89
CA THR A 217 -9.64 -1.82 15.42
C THR A 217 -9.60 -2.87 14.32
N VAL A 218 -8.42 -3.35 14.00
CA VAL A 218 -8.16 -4.40 13.01
C VAL A 218 -7.45 -5.59 13.64
N ASP A 219 -7.54 -6.76 13.02
CA ASP A 219 -6.75 -7.91 13.45
C ASP A 219 -5.26 -7.63 13.21
N GLN A 220 -4.44 -8.09 14.13
CA GLN A 220 -3.00 -7.93 14.01
C GLN A 220 -2.38 -9.19 13.41
N TYR A 221 -1.68 -9.00 12.31
CA TYR A 221 -0.93 -10.05 11.64
C TYR A 221 0.57 -9.76 11.75
N GLU A 222 1.36 -10.82 11.95
CA GLU A 222 2.81 -10.71 11.87
C GLU A 222 3.22 -10.76 10.40
N SER A 223 3.91 -9.73 9.94
CA SER A 223 4.43 -9.68 8.59
C SER A 223 5.92 -9.96 8.58
N THR A 224 6.33 -10.90 7.74
CA THR A 224 7.72 -11.16 7.41
C THR A 224 7.93 -10.90 5.93
N LYS A 225 8.96 -10.14 5.57
CA LYS A 225 9.33 -9.90 4.16
C LYS A 225 10.72 -10.46 3.92
N PHE A 226 10.85 -11.35 2.94
CA PHE A 226 12.14 -11.88 2.51
C PHE A 226 12.34 -11.54 1.04
N VAL A 227 13.39 -10.80 0.74
CA VAL A 227 13.70 -10.36 -0.62
C VAL A 227 15.15 -10.71 -0.94
N THR A 228 15.38 -11.17 -2.17
CA THR A 228 16.71 -11.48 -2.69
C THR A 228 16.96 -10.69 -3.96
N PHE A 229 18.14 -10.09 -4.07
CA PHE A 229 18.59 -9.37 -5.25
C PHE A 229 19.86 -10.05 -5.80
N PRO A 230 19.73 -11.06 -6.67
CA PRO A 230 20.88 -11.61 -7.36
C PRO A 230 21.40 -10.60 -8.39
N TYR A 231 22.70 -10.45 -8.49
CA TYR A 231 23.34 -9.61 -9.50
C TYR A 231 24.51 -10.31 -10.17
N ALA A 232 24.79 -9.92 -11.41
CA ALA A 232 25.96 -10.31 -12.15
C ALA A 232 26.50 -9.11 -12.92
N VAL A 233 27.81 -8.91 -12.82
CA VAL A 233 28.53 -7.81 -13.48
C VAL A 233 29.60 -8.42 -14.38
N SER A 234 29.77 -7.88 -15.58
CA SER A 234 30.91 -8.20 -16.44
C SER A 234 31.61 -6.89 -16.83
N SER A 235 32.91 -6.84 -16.67
CA SER A 235 33.78 -5.73 -17.11
C SER A 235 34.79 -6.24 -18.12
N TYR A 236 35.17 -5.39 -19.06
CA TYR A 236 36.20 -5.69 -20.03
C TYR A 236 37.24 -4.55 -20.05
N ASP A 237 38.49 -4.91 -19.75
CA ASP A 237 39.63 -3.97 -19.80
C ASP A 237 40.27 -4.04 -21.20
N ASN A 238 40.07 -2.98 -21.98
CA ASN A 238 40.63 -2.84 -23.32
C ASN A 238 42.17 -2.71 -23.36
N LEU A 239 42.78 -2.33 -22.23
CA LEU A 239 44.27 -2.16 -22.15
C LEU A 239 44.94 -3.49 -21.85
N GLN A 240 44.31 -4.33 -21.06
CA GLN A 240 44.83 -5.64 -20.65
C GLN A 240 44.23 -6.81 -21.44
N ASP A 241 43.28 -6.54 -22.36
CA ASP A 241 42.55 -7.55 -23.15
C ASP A 241 41.96 -8.66 -22.24
N SER A 242 41.39 -8.26 -21.11
CA SER A 242 40.87 -9.18 -20.10
C SER A 242 39.43 -8.90 -19.76
N ALA A 243 38.63 -9.98 -19.60
CA ALA A 243 37.27 -9.91 -19.12
C ALA A 243 37.21 -10.39 -17.66
N GLU A 244 36.51 -9.63 -16.82
CA GLU A 244 36.22 -9.99 -15.44
C GLU A 244 34.72 -10.23 -15.28
N TYR A 245 34.37 -11.28 -14.53
CA TYR A 245 32.97 -11.64 -14.25
C TYR A 245 32.80 -11.73 -12.74
N GLN A 246 31.81 -11.05 -12.22
CA GLN A 246 31.46 -11.07 -10.82
C GLN A 246 29.96 -11.37 -10.67
N ALA A 247 29.60 -12.19 -9.69
CA ALA A 247 28.21 -12.42 -9.32
C ALA A 247 28.07 -12.40 -7.81
N GLY A 248 26.97 -11.85 -7.34
CA GLY A 248 26.67 -11.76 -5.92
C GLY A 248 25.17 -11.81 -5.63
N LEU A 249 24.84 -11.67 -4.36
CA LEU A 249 23.46 -11.77 -3.87
C LEU A 249 23.28 -10.88 -2.65
N ASP A 250 22.30 -10.00 -2.70
CA ASP A 250 21.82 -9.27 -1.54
C ASP A 250 20.55 -9.93 -1.00
N LEU A 251 20.48 -10.05 0.32
CA LEU A 251 19.37 -10.60 1.06
C LEU A 251 18.84 -9.54 2.02
N PHE A 252 17.55 -9.29 1.95
CA PHE A 252 16.82 -8.49 2.92
C PHE A 252 15.76 -9.36 3.59
N TRP A 253 15.77 -9.43 4.91
CA TRP A 253 14.82 -10.20 5.68
C TRP A 253 14.26 -9.36 6.84
N ALA A 254 13.03 -8.88 6.69
CA ALA A 254 12.26 -8.32 7.78
C ALA A 254 11.62 -9.46 8.57
N LEU A 255 12.07 -9.64 9.81
CA LEU A 255 11.68 -10.76 10.69
C LEU A 255 10.37 -10.52 11.46
N GLY A 256 9.68 -9.40 11.17
CA GLY A 256 8.63 -8.89 12.05
C GLY A 256 9.23 -8.23 13.32
N ASN A 257 8.39 -7.67 14.17
CA ASN A 257 8.84 -7.00 15.41
C ASN A 257 9.85 -5.84 15.19
N GLY A 258 9.86 -5.22 14.00
CA GLY A 258 10.82 -4.16 13.67
C GLY A 258 12.27 -4.63 13.58
N ARG A 259 12.53 -5.93 13.44
CA ARG A 259 13.87 -6.49 13.23
C ARG A 259 14.10 -6.76 11.75
N GLU A 260 15.25 -6.32 11.28
CA GLU A 260 15.69 -6.50 9.90
C GLU A 260 17.07 -7.13 9.88
N LEU A 261 17.28 -8.03 8.93
CA LEU A 261 18.57 -8.62 8.62
C LEU A 261 18.90 -8.33 7.15
N ASN A 262 19.98 -7.58 6.96
CA ASN A 262 20.59 -7.37 5.66
C ASN A 262 21.86 -8.19 5.56
N MET A 263 22.02 -8.96 4.48
CA MET A 263 23.20 -9.76 4.22
C MET A 263 23.57 -9.66 2.74
N THR A 264 24.84 -9.44 2.48
CA THR A 264 25.40 -9.41 1.13
C THR A 264 26.44 -10.54 0.99
N VAL A 265 26.33 -11.28 -0.09
CA VAL A 265 27.31 -12.30 -0.47
C VAL A 265 28.03 -11.86 -1.72
N ASN A 266 29.37 -11.77 -1.65
CA ASN A 266 30.25 -11.29 -2.69
C ASN A 266 29.87 -9.87 -3.20
N PRO A 267 29.93 -8.82 -2.34
CA PRO A 267 29.51 -7.47 -2.69
C PRO A 267 30.30 -6.91 -3.88
N ASP A 268 29.60 -6.19 -4.76
CA ASP A 268 30.24 -5.41 -5.80
C ASP A 268 30.72 -4.06 -5.23
N PHE A 269 32.02 -3.91 -5.04
CA PHE A 269 32.66 -2.66 -4.62
C PHE A 269 32.97 -1.72 -5.79
N GLY A 270 32.59 -2.06 -7.01
CA GLY A 270 32.84 -1.26 -8.22
C GLY A 270 32.09 0.08 -8.28
N GLN A 271 31.06 0.27 -7.45
CA GLN A 271 30.30 1.50 -7.32
C GLN A 271 30.57 2.24 -6.01
N VAL A 272 31.81 2.31 -5.57
CA VAL A 272 32.16 3.34 -4.60
C VAL A 272 32.16 4.65 -5.39
N GLU A 273 31.06 5.41 -5.29
CA GLU A 273 31.07 6.81 -5.68
C GLU A 273 32.27 7.44 -4.96
N SER A 274 33.27 7.87 -5.73
CA SER A 274 34.30 8.72 -5.19
C SER A 274 33.60 10.03 -4.86
N ASP A 275 33.27 10.24 -3.59
CA ASP A 275 32.91 11.55 -3.09
C ASP A 275 33.96 12.52 -3.60
N GLU A 276 33.57 13.42 -4.50
CA GLU A 276 34.44 14.55 -4.88
C GLU A 276 34.64 15.35 -3.61
N VAL A 277 35.79 15.15 -3.00
CA VAL A 277 36.26 15.99 -1.90
C VAL A 277 36.45 17.39 -2.49
N VAL A 278 35.43 18.23 -2.39
CA VAL A 278 35.50 19.65 -2.72
C VAL A 278 36.36 20.29 -1.62
N ILE A 279 37.67 20.33 -1.86
CA ILE A 279 38.60 21.09 -1.02
C ILE A 279 38.37 22.57 -1.37
N ASN A 280 37.54 23.25 -0.60
CA ASN A 280 37.37 24.69 -0.65
C ASN A 280 38.62 25.36 -0.04
N PHE A 281 39.59 25.67 -0.85
CA PHE A 281 40.62 26.63 -0.50
C PHE A 281 40.04 28.05 -0.68
N SER A 282 39.32 28.56 0.30
CA SER A 282 39.09 30.00 0.41
C SER A 282 40.26 30.61 1.19
N PRO A 283 41.12 31.43 0.60
CA PRO A 283 41.98 32.27 1.41
C PRO A 283 41.10 33.33 2.07
N VAL A 284 40.98 33.24 3.37
CA VAL A 284 40.43 34.35 4.17
C VAL A 284 41.55 35.35 4.34
N GLU A 285 41.46 36.53 3.72
CA GLU A 285 42.07 37.76 4.19
C GLU A 285 41.06 38.54 5.05
#